data_2c0636b7e37637fd9bcec5673551a378
#
_entry.id   2c0636b7e37637fd9bcec5673551a378
#
_cell.length_a   1.000
_cell.length_b   1.000
_cell.length_c   1.000
_cell.angle_alpha   90.00
_cell.angle_beta   90.00
_cell.angle_gamma   90.00
#
_symmetry.space_group_name_H-M   'P 1'
#
loop_
_entity.id
_entity.type
_entity.pdbx_description
1 polymer ?
#
loop_
_entity_poly.entity_id
_entity_poly.type
_entity_poly.pdbx_seq_one_letter_code
_entity_poly.pdbx_strand_id
1 'polypeptide(L)' 'MRHVIVYPGEDGFWVVECPSLPGCISQGKTRDEALANVKDAIEDYIAVLVEDGREVPEDHVEMALVGA' A
#
# COMPACT_ATOMS: atom_id res chain seq x y z
N MET A 1 7.40 6.00 7.68
CA MET A 1 7.18 4.62 7.19
C MET A 1 5.72 4.23 7.34
N ARG A 2 5.23 3.37 6.45
CA ARG A 2 3.85 2.90 6.49
C ARG A 2 3.79 1.39 6.34
N HIS A 3 2.83 0.78 6.99
CA HIS A 3 2.57 -0.64 6.83
C HIS A 3 1.94 -0.90 5.48
N VAL A 4 2.37 -1.97 4.84
CA VAL A 4 1.77 -2.47 3.62
C VAL A 4 1.48 -3.96 3.77
N ILE A 5 0.47 -4.42 3.04
CA ILE A 5 0.13 -5.83 2.97
C ILE A 5 0.55 -6.31 1.58
N VAL A 6 1.34 -7.37 1.52
CA VAL A 6 1.82 -7.93 0.26
C VAL A 6 1.38 -9.39 0.15
N TYR A 7 0.84 -9.76 -0.99
CA TYR A 7 0.32 -11.11 -1.21
C TYR A 7 0.38 -11.50 -2.68
N PRO A 8 0.43 -12.81 -2.97
CA PRO A 8 0.38 -13.27 -4.35
C PRO A 8 -0.98 -12.94 -4.96
N GLY A 9 -0.96 -12.31 -6.13
CA GLY A 9 -2.16 -12.05 -6.90
C GLY A 9 -2.37 -13.12 -7.96
N GLU A 10 -3.28 -12.86 -8.88
CA GLU A 10 -3.52 -13.74 -10.01
C GLU A 10 -2.41 -13.56 -11.06
N ASP A 11 -2.27 -14.54 -11.94
CA ASP A 11 -1.34 -14.50 -13.07
C ASP A 11 0.14 -14.34 -12.70
N GLY A 12 0.51 -14.76 -11.49
CA GLY A 12 1.90 -14.73 -11.05
C GLY A 12 2.40 -13.35 -10.61
N PHE A 13 1.53 -12.36 -10.55
CA PHE A 13 1.88 -11.05 -10.03
C PHE A 13 1.78 -11.01 -8.51
N TRP A 14 2.56 -10.12 -7.91
CA TRP A 14 2.45 -9.79 -6.50
C TRP A 14 1.65 -8.51 -6.36
N VAL A 15 0.75 -8.49 -5.38
CA VAL A 15 -0.08 -7.32 -5.08
C VAL A 15 0.35 -6.76 -3.74
N VAL A 16 0.33 -5.45 -3.62
CA VAL A 16 0.64 -4.78 -2.36
C VAL A 16 -0.33 -3.61 -2.18
N GLU A 17 -0.81 -3.45 -0.96
CA GLU A 17 -1.71 -2.34 -0.64
C GLU A 17 -1.31 -1.69 0.67
N CYS A 18 -1.59 -0.40 0.78
CA CYS A 18 -1.35 0.38 1.98
C CYS A 18 -2.68 0.63 2.69
N PRO A 19 -3.00 -0.12 3.76
CA PRO A 19 -4.32 -0.01 4.40
C PRO A 19 -4.66 1.36 4.94
N SER A 20 -3.66 2.13 5.39
CA SER A 20 -3.89 3.47 5.94
C SER A 20 -4.19 4.53 4.87
N LEU A 21 -4.00 4.19 3.59
CA LEU A 21 -4.28 5.07 2.46
C LEU A 21 -5.28 4.37 1.55
N PRO A 22 -6.59 4.57 1.74
CA PRO A 22 -7.61 3.84 0.97
C PRO A 22 -7.42 3.95 -0.53
N GLY A 23 -7.43 2.82 -1.22
CA GLY A 23 -7.23 2.76 -2.66
C GLY A 23 -5.79 2.78 -3.13
N CYS A 24 -4.81 2.89 -2.21
CA CYS A 24 -3.39 2.86 -2.57
C CYS A 24 -2.93 1.42 -2.73
N ILE A 25 -2.99 0.92 -3.96
CA ILE A 25 -2.67 -0.45 -4.33
C ILE A 25 -1.68 -0.43 -5.49
N SER A 26 -0.75 -1.35 -5.48
CA SER A 26 0.18 -1.53 -6.59
C SER A 26 0.48 -3.02 -6.81
N GLN A 27 1.25 -3.33 -7.82
CA GLN A 27 1.62 -4.70 -8.14
C GLN A 27 2.99 -4.75 -8.81
N GLY A 28 3.54 -5.93 -8.91
CA GLY A 28 4.79 -6.19 -9.61
C GLY A 28 4.93 -7.65 -9.96
N LYS A 29 5.87 -7.96 -10.84
CA LYS A 29 6.15 -9.34 -11.24
C LYS A 29 6.89 -10.11 -10.16
N THR A 30 7.59 -9.40 -9.28
CA THR A 30 8.25 -9.96 -8.11
C THR A 30 7.77 -9.22 -6.88
N ARG A 31 7.99 -9.83 -5.72
CA ARG A 31 7.67 -9.19 -4.44
C ARG A 31 8.41 -7.86 -4.27
N ASP A 32 9.70 -7.84 -4.60
CA ASP A 32 10.50 -6.63 -4.48
C ASP A 32 10.04 -5.52 -5.42
N GLU A 33 9.67 -5.88 -6.65
CA GLU A 33 9.11 -4.92 -7.60
C GLU A 33 7.80 -4.32 -7.09
N ALA A 34 6.91 -5.16 -6.55
CA ALA A 34 5.65 -4.69 -5.98
C ALA A 34 5.88 -3.71 -4.83
N LEU A 35 6.86 -4.01 -3.96
CA LEU A 35 7.20 -3.13 -2.84
C LEU A 35 7.78 -1.79 -3.32
N ALA A 36 8.62 -1.81 -4.35
CA ALA A 36 9.14 -0.58 -4.94
C ALA A 36 8.01 0.25 -5.56
N ASN A 37 7.09 -0.41 -6.26
CA ASN A 37 5.97 0.27 -6.90
C ASN A 37 5.00 0.88 -5.88
N VAL A 38 4.71 0.21 -4.77
CA VAL A 38 3.83 0.78 -3.76
C VAL A 38 4.48 1.97 -3.05
N LYS A 39 5.80 1.95 -2.90
CA LYS A 39 6.52 3.09 -2.32
C LYS A 39 6.25 4.34 -3.16
N ASP A 40 6.39 4.24 -4.47
CA ASP A 40 6.10 5.35 -5.38
C ASP A 40 4.63 5.77 -5.32
N ALA A 41 3.72 4.79 -5.28
CA ALA A 41 2.29 5.06 -5.17
C ALA A 41 1.94 5.79 -3.87
N ILE A 42 2.55 5.42 -2.76
CA ILE A 42 2.36 6.08 -1.47
C ILE A 42 2.84 7.53 -1.54
N GLU A 43 4.03 7.76 -2.10
CA GLU A 43 4.58 9.11 -2.23
C GLU A 43 3.66 10.00 -3.07
N ASP A 44 3.17 9.50 -4.19
CA ASP A 44 2.25 10.22 -5.05
C ASP A 44 0.91 10.51 -4.36
N TYR A 45 0.38 9.52 -3.65
CA TYR A 45 -0.87 9.64 -2.92
C TYR A 45 -0.79 10.75 -1.87
N ILE A 46 0.28 10.74 -1.08
CA ILE A 46 0.50 11.74 -0.04
C ILE A 46 0.71 13.12 -0.66
N ALA A 47 1.47 13.20 -1.76
CA ALA A 47 1.70 14.47 -2.44
C ALA A 47 0.39 15.12 -2.90
N VAL A 48 -0.54 14.33 -3.43
CA VAL A 48 -1.86 14.83 -3.85
C VAL A 48 -2.67 15.34 -2.65
N LEU A 49 -2.66 14.61 -1.53
CA LEU A 49 -3.35 15.05 -0.32
C LEU A 49 -2.82 16.38 0.19
N VAL A 50 -1.49 16.51 0.25
CA VAL A 50 -0.84 17.75 0.70
C VAL A 50 -1.16 18.90 -0.24
N GLU A 51 -1.09 18.67 -1.54
CA GLU A 51 -1.41 19.68 -2.56
C GLU A 51 -2.85 20.17 -2.44
N ASP A 52 -3.78 19.26 -2.15
CA ASP A 52 -5.20 19.59 -1.98
C ASP A 52 -5.53 20.18 -0.61
N GLY A 53 -4.54 20.33 0.27
CA GLY A 53 -4.75 20.82 1.62
C GLY A 53 -5.51 19.86 2.52
N ARG A 54 -5.50 18.57 2.17
CA ARG A 54 -6.19 17.52 2.93
C ARG A 54 -5.24 16.91 3.96
N GLU A 55 -5.83 16.42 5.04
CA GLU A 55 -5.07 15.76 6.09
C GLU A 55 -4.52 14.41 5.59
N VAL A 56 -3.25 14.14 5.92
CA VAL A 56 -2.62 12.85 5.62
C VAL A 56 -2.99 11.86 6.73
N PRO A 57 -3.65 10.74 6.42
CA PRO A 57 -4.01 9.76 7.45
C PRO A 57 -2.79 9.20 8.15
N GLU A 58 -2.92 8.95 9.46
CA GLU A 58 -1.88 8.27 10.21
C GLU A 58 -1.81 6.79 9.82
N ASP A 59 -0.63 6.22 9.97
CA ASP A 59 -0.40 4.80 9.72
C ASP A 59 -0.83 3.96 10.93
N HIS A 60 -2.12 3.95 11.20
CA HIS A 60 -2.70 3.21 12.32
C HIS A 60 -3.27 1.89 11.81
N VAL A 61 -2.46 0.83 11.90
CA VAL A 61 -2.82 -0.50 11.41
C VAL A 61 -2.55 -1.52 12.50
N GLU A 62 -3.53 -2.35 12.77
CA GLU A 62 -3.37 -3.48 13.67
C GLU A 62 -3.41 -4.77 12.87
N MET A 63 -2.52 -5.70 13.20
CA MET A 63 -2.47 -7.01 12.56
C MET A 63 -3.07 -8.04 13.50
N ALA A 64 -3.96 -8.86 12.98
CA ALA A 64 -4.57 -9.94 13.75
C ALA A 64 -4.71 -11.21 12.92
N LEU A 65 -4.60 -12.35 13.57
CA LEU A 65 -4.87 -13.65 12.95
C LEU A 65 -6.14 -14.19 13.60
N VAL A 66 -7.07 -14.61 12.76
CA VAL A 66 -8.34 -15.17 13.22
C VAL A 66 -8.41 -16.62 12.73
N GLY A 67 -8.71 -17.52 13.64
CA GLY A 67 -8.88 -18.94 13.29
C GLY A 67 -10.17 -19.14 12.51
N ALA A 68 -10.06 -19.78 11.35
CA ALA A 68 -11.21 -20.08 10.50
C ALA A 68 -11.01 -21.37 9.73
#